data_f77d71fa87ba8bf05f267308c74af78e
#
_entry.id   f77d71fa87ba8bf05f267308c74af78e
#
_cell.length_a   1.000
_cell.length_b   1.000
_cell.length_c   1.000
_cell.angle_alpha   90.00
_cell.angle_beta   90.00
_cell.angle_gamma   90.00
#
_symmetry.space_group_name_H-M   'P 1'
#
loop_
_entity.id
_entity.type
_entity.pdbx_description
1 polymer ?
#
loop_
_entity_poly.entity_id
_entity_poly.type
_entity_poly.pdbx_seq_one_letter_code
_entity_poly.pdbx_strand_id
1 'polypeptide(L)'
;MPNTKVKLGVLLPTRGLLLADSPPSNSNLVLDLAQKAEEAGLDSVWVGDSLTAKPRLEPLSILAAIAAQTTRVRLGTAVLLMALRHPLLLAQTLGTIDLISQGRLLIAAGTGGTFNDEQKQEWQSVGVKATQRARRLEEMIQIIKGLNRGEQVSFQGSHFEMESVVMLPKSVQDGGVPILLACHGRSQVREAQIQRAARWADGIISISDTPNEYRQLVRDLRALASDHGRDGKAMEATMYLTVNLNEDFGKATTEAEKWLLGYYGANIWGNRWGPFGDSSRVKERIAEYVAAGAETVIVRFASFE
;
A
#
# COMPACT_ATOMS: atom_id res chain seq x y z
N MET A 1 -10.23 11.28 -25.43
CA MET A 1 -9.38 10.57 -24.43
C MET A 1 -9.94 9.17 -24.30
N PRO A 2 -9.14 8.11 -24.25
CA PRO A 2 -9.68 6.78 -23.99
C PRO A 2 -10.38 6.82 -22.63
N ASN A 3 -11.58 6.27 -22.58
CA ASN A 3 -12.42 6.20 -21.39
C ASN A 3 -11.83 5.13 -20.44
N THR A 4 -10.66 5.43 -19.84
CA THR A 4 -10.00 4.50 -18.91
C THR A 4 -10.81 4.53 -17.62
N LYS A 5 -11.59 3.49 -17.40
CA LYS A 5 -12.36 3.29 -16.17
C LYS A 5 -11.37 3.26 -15.00
N VAL A 6 -11.49 4.20 -14.05
CA VAL A 6 -10.68 4.19 -12.83
C VAL A 6 -10.97 2.92 -12.03
N LYS A 7 -9.93 2.32 -11.47
CA LYS A 7 -10.04 1.18 -10.56
C LYS A 7 -10.29 1.69 -9.15
N LEU A 8 -11.33 1.18 -8.49
CA LEU A 8 -11.65 1.53 -7.11
C LEU A 8 -11.31 0.38 -6.17
N GLY A 9 -10.64 0.72 -5.07
CA GLY A 9 -10.34 -0.22 -4.01
C GLY A 9 -10.75 0.30 -2.64
N VAL A 10 -10.83 -0.59 -1.65
CA VAL A 10 -11.12 -0.26 -0.27
C VAL A 10 -10.03 -0.78 0.66
N LEU A 11 -9.63 0.04 1.65
CA LEU A 11 -8.78 -0.41 2.75
C LEU A 11 -9.63 -1.06 3.83
N LEU A 12 -9.36 -2.33 4.10
CA LEU A 12 -10.04 -3.10 5.13
C LEU A 12 -9.57 -2.71 6.54
N PRO A 13 -10.45 -2.76 7.55
CA PRO A 13 -10.20 -2.23 8.89
C PRO A 13 -9.37 -3.18 9.77
N THR A 14 -8.23 -3.69 9.28
CA THR A 14 -7.37 -4.64 10.04
C THR A 14 -6.82 -4.06 11.36
N ARG A 15 -6.67 -2.72 11.46
CA ARG A 15 -6.37 -2.01 12.70
C ARG A 15 -7.62 -1.67 13.48
N GLY A 16 -8.69 -1.21 12.79
CA GLY A 16 -9.96 -0.85 13.43
C GLY A 16 -10.53 -2.00 14.24
N LEU A 17 -10.43 -3.22 13.72
CA LEU A 17 -10.85 -4.43 14.44
C LEU A 17 -10.18 -4.58 15.82
N LEU A 18 -8.90 -4.17 15.95
CA LEU A 18 -8.16 -4.27 17.22
C LEU A 18 -8.34 -3.04 18.13
N LEU A 19 -8.93 -1.96 17.62
CA LEU A 19 -9.23 -0.74 18.38
C LEU A 19 -10.67 -0.72 18.93
N ALA A 20 -11.46 -1.75 18.63
CA ALA A 20 -12.79 -1.91 19.19
C ALA A 20 -12.74 -2.12 20.72
N ASP A 21 -13.80 -1.74 21.40
CA ASP A 21 -13.91 -1.81 22.88
C ASP A 21 -13.71 -3.22 23.45
N SER A 22 -13.92 -4.25 22.64
CA SER A 22 -13.67 -5.65 22.98
C SER A 22 -12.68 -6.28 22.02
N PRO A 23 -11.69 -7.06 22.49
CA PRO A 23 -10.79 -7.79 21.61
C PRO A 23 -11.56 -8.69 20.64
N PRO A 24 -11.19 -8.74 19.36
CA PRO A 24 -11.88 -9.58 18.40
C PRO A 24 -11.65 -11.06 18.70
N SER A 25 -12.71 -11.85 18.69
CA SER A 25 -12.64 -13.32 18.81
C SER A 25 -12.27 -14.01 17.50
N ASN A 26 -12.42 -13.32 16.36
CA ASN A 26 -12.12 -13.83 15.02
C ASN A 26 -11.88 -12.68 14.03
N SER A 27 -11.51 -13.01 12.81
CA SER A 27 -11.27 -12.05 11.71
C SER A 27 -12.45 -11.92 10.74
N ASN A 28 -13.61 -12.51 11.03
CA ASN A 28 -14.72 -12.62 10.09
C ASN A 28 -15.16 -11.28 9.50
N LEU A 29 -15.22 -10.23 10.32
CA LEU A 29 -15.56 -8.89 9.82
C LEU A 29 -14.69 -8.47 8.63
N VAL A 30 -13.38 -8.70 8.69
CA VAL A 30 -12.45 -8.31 7.62
C VAL A 30 -12.65 -9.18 6.37
N LEU A 31 -12.88 -10.48 6.56
CA LEU A 31 -13.14 -11.42 5.47
C LEU A 31 -14.47 -11.14 4.78
N ASP A 32 -15.55 -10.93 5.56
CA ASP A 32 -16.88 -10.59 5.06
C ASP A 32 -16.86 -9.26 4.28
N LEU A 33 -16.13 -8.25 4.77
CA LEU A 33 -15.97 -6.98 4.07
C LEU A 33 -15.21 -7.14 2.74
N ALA A 34 -14.24 -8.05 2.67
CA ALA A 34 -13.54 -8.34 1.42
C ALA A 34 -14.48 -8.98 0.38
N GLN A 35 -15.32 -9.93 0.79
CA GLN A 35 -16.33 -10.54 -0.07
C GLN A 35 -17.37 -9.52 -0.52
N LYS A 36 -17.91 -8.71 0.39
CA LYS A 36 -18.85 -7.62 0.06
C LYS A 36 -18.25 -6.61 -0.91
N ALA A 37 -16.96 -6.28 -0.78
CA ALA A 37 -16.27 -5.41 -1.72
C ALA A 37 -16.22 -6.03 -3.13
N GLU A 38 -15.96 -7.33 -3.23
CA GLU A 38 -16.00 -8.07 -4.49
C GLU A 38 -17.41 -8.11 -5.09
N GLU A 39 -18.43 -8.40 -4.29
CA GLU A 39 -19.84 -8.44 -4.69
C GLU A 39 -20.33 -7.05 -5.16
N ALA A 40 -19.91 -5.99 -4.47
CA ALA A 40 -20.21 -4.60 -4.85
C ALA A 40 -19.49 -4.13 -6.11
N GLY A 41 -18.64 -4.95 -6.72
CA GLY A 41 -17.94 -4.63 -7.96
C GLY A 41 -16.68 -3.80 -7.80
N LEU A 42 -16.12 -3.67 -6.59
CA LEU A 42 -14.82 -3.01 -6.41
C LEU A 42 -13.71 -3.81 -7.09
N ASP A 43 -12.65 -3.09 -7.51
CA ASP A 43 -11.54 -3.68 -8.26
C ASP A 43 -10.47 -4.29 -7.33
N SER A 44 -10.37 -3.82 -6.09
CA SER A 44 -9.32 -4.26 -5.17
C SER A 44 -9.66 -4.05 -3.70
N VAL A 45 -9.06 -4.89 -2.83
CA VAL A 45 -9.07 -4.74 -1.38
C VAL A 45 -7.65 -4.61 -0.85
N TRP A 46 -7.46 -3.81 0.19
CA TRP A 46 -6.14 -3.41 0.67
C TRP A 46 -6.06 -3.54 2.18
N VAL A 47 -4.85 -3.86 2.67
CA VAL A 47 -4.56 -3.93 4.10
C VAL A 47 -3.31 -3.15 4.46
N GLY A 48 -3.23 -2.62 5.67
CA GLY A 48 -2.03 -1.92 6.15
C GLY A 48 -1.10 -2.85 6.93
N ASP A 49 0.13 -2.40 7.18
CA ASP A 49 1.15 -3.12 7.96
C ASP A 49 1.70 -2.26 9.10
N SER A 50 1.97 -2.88 10.22
CA SER A 50 2.77 -2.42 11.35
C SER A 50 2.87 -3.60 12.31
N LEU A 51 4.04 -3.86 12.85
CA LEU A 51 4.26 -4.99 13.74
C LEU A 51 3.77 -4.69 15.16
N THR A 52 4.26 -3.60 15.75
CA THR A 52 3.99 -3.24 17.16
C THR A 52 3.52 -1.80 17.34
N ALA A 53 4.02 -0.85 16.57
CA ALA A 53 3.73 0.57 16.76
C ALA A 53 2.26 0.95 16.51
N LYS A 54 1.61 0.26 15.60
CA LYS A 54 0.18 0.42 15.28
C LYS A 54 -0.46 -0.94 15.05
N PRO A 55 -0.76 -1.70 16.12
CA PRO A 55 -1.20 -3.09 16.04
C PRO A 55 -2.37 -3.29 15.06
N ARG A 56 -2.29 -4.37 14.29
CA ARG A 56 -3.29 -4.80 13.31
C ARG A 56 -3.12 -6.29 13.01
N LEU A 57 -4.05 -6.86 12.26
CA LEU A 57 -3.86 -8.22 11.75
C LEU A 57 -2.62 -8.24 10.83
N GLU A 58 -1.87 -9.35 10.85
CA GLU A 58 -0.71 -9.52 9.98
C GLU A 58 -1.16 -9.51 8.52
N PRO A 59 -0.62 -8.59 7.68
CA PRO A 59 -1.20 -8.28 6.38
C PRO A 59 -1.15 -9.46 5.39
N LEU A 60 -0.09 -10.23 5.38
CA LEU A 60 0.08 -11.32 4.40
C LEU A 60 -0.78 -12.52 4.76
N SER A 61 -0.92 -12.83 6.05
CA SER A 61 -1.80 -13.88 6.54
C SER A 61 -3.26 -13.60 6.21
N ILE A 62 -3.71 -12.36 6.44
CA ILE A 62 -5.11 -11.99 6.13
C ILE A 62 -5.35 -11.92 4.61
N LEU A 63 -4.37 -11.46 3.82
CA LEU A 63 -4.48 -11.50 2.35
C LEU A 63 -4.53 -12.93 1.81
N ALA A 64 -3.83 -13.89 2.40
CA ALA A 64 -3.92 -15.30 2.03
C ALA A 64 -5.33 -15.86 2.27
N ALA A 65 -5.94 -15.52 3.43
CA ALA A 65 -7.31 -15.91 3.74
C ALA A 65 -8.32 -15.29 2.79
N ILE A 66 -8.18 -13.99 2.47
CA ILE A 66 -9.04 -13.30 1.50
C ILE A 66 -8.85 -13.90 0.09
N ALA A 67 -7.62 -14.24 -0.29
CA ALA A 67 -7.32 -14.87 -1.58
C ALA A 67 -8.11 -16.17 -1.81
N ALA A 68 -8.26 -16.97 -0.74
CA ALA A 68 -9.01 -18.23 -0.77
C ALA A 68 -10.54 -18.04 -0.80
N GLN A 69 -11.04 -16.88 -0.43
CA GLN A 69 -12.48 -16.60 -0.33
C GLN A 69 -13.01 -15.67 -1.44
N THR A 70 -12.13 -15.15 -2.30
CA THR A 70 -12.47 -14.24 -3.39
C THR A 70 -11.87 -14.74 -4.70
N THR A 71 -12.42 -14.29 -5.83
CA THR A 71 -12.02 -14.79 -7.15
C THR A 71 -11.58 -13.68 -8.12
N ARG A 72 -11.96 -12.41 -7.87
CA ARG A 72 -11.80 -11.32 -8.82
C ARG A 72 -10.99 -10.14 -8.28
N VAL A 73 -11.27 -9.68 -7.06
CA VAL A 73 -10.61 -8.49 -6.52
C VAL A 73 -9.10 -8.68 -6.41
N ARG A 74 -8.33 -7.66 -6.80
CA ARG A 74 -6.89 -7.59 -6.52
C ARG A 74 -6.66 -7.42 -5.02
N LEU A 75 -5.57 -7.98 -4.53
CA LEU A 75 -5.22 -8.05 -3.12
C LEU A 75 -3.98 -7.18 -2.89
N GLY A 76 -4.13 -6.09 -2.16
CA GLY A 76 -3.06 -5.11 -2.01
C GLY A 76 -2.64 -4.83 -0.58
N THR A 77 -1.44 -4.31 -0.41
CA THR A 77 -0.98 -3.70 0.84
C THR A 77 -0.88 -2.17 0.71
N ALA A 78 -1.29 -1.42 1.73
CA ALA A 78 -1.20 0.05 1.72
C ALA A 78 -0.76 0.60 3.11
N VAL A 79 0.53 0.48 3.42
CA VAL A 79 1.66 -0.11 2.70
C VAL A 79 2.28 -1.22 3.53
N LEU A 80 3.01 -2.15 2.91
CA LEU A 80 3.82 -3.16 3.58
C LEU A 80 5.16 -2.57 4.02
N LEU A 81 5.56 -2.79 5.25
CA LEU A 81 6.88 -2.44 5.78
C LEU A 81 7.87 -3.59 5.51
N MET A 82 8.21 -3.79 4.23
CA MET A 82 9.01 -4.94 3.79
C MET A 82 10.29 -5.09 4.61
N ALA A 83 10.95 -3.97 4.93
CA ALA A 83 12.24 -3.96 5.64
C ALA A 83 12.17 -4.47 7.10
N LEU A 84 10.98 -4.72 7.66
CA LEU A 84 10.81 -5.45 8.94
C LEU A 84 11.01 -6.96 8.79
N ARG A 85 11.07 -7.49 7.55
CA ARG A 85 11.08 -8.93 7.24
C ARG A 85 12.40 -9.38 6.60
N HIS A 86 12.59 -10.68 6.48
CA HIS A 86 13.70 -11.25 5.71
C HIS A 86 13.27 -11.45 4.24
N PRO A 87 14.10 -11.09 3.23
CA PRO A 87 13.70 -11.13 1.83
C PRO A 87 13.31 -12.52 1.33
N LEU A 88 13.98 -13.59 1.77
CA LEU A 88 13.67 -14.97 1.34
C LEU A 88 12.30 -15.42 1.88
N LEU A 89 12.04 -15.21 3.17
CA LEU A 89 10.75 -15.54 3.77
C LEU A 89 9.63 -14.75 3.12
N LEU A 90 9.86 -13.46 2.87
CA LEU A 90 8.88 -12.62 2.22
C LEU A 90 8.63 -13.05 0.77
N ALA A 91 9.66 -13.32 -0.03
CA ALA A 91 9.52 -13.78 -1.40
C ALA A 91 8.70 -15.09 -1.48
N GLN A 92 8.96 -16.05 -0.59
CA GLN A 92 8.21 -17.32 -0.52
C GLN A 92 6.73 -17.06 -0.18
N THR A 93 6.47 -16.22 0.82
CA THR A 93 5.10 -15.86 1.22
C THR A 93 4.35 -15.20 0.07
N LEU A 94 4.98 -14.22 -0.62
CA LEU A 94 4.37 -13.54 -1.75
C LEU A 94 4.07 -14.49 -2.91
N GLY A 95 5.01 -15.36 -3.28
CA GLY A 95 4.79 -16.38 -4.31
C GLY A 95 3.64 -17.33 -3.96
N THR A 96 3.52 -17.71 -2.68
CA THR A 96 2.45 -18.59 -2.19
C THR A 96 1.07 -17.89 -2.28
N ILE A 97 0.97 -16.64 -1.81
CA ILE A 97 -0.30 -15.88 -1.88
C ILE A 97 -0.67 -15.61 -3.33
N ASP A 98 0.31 -15.32 -4.18
CA ASP A 98 0.08 -15.08 -5.60
C ASP A 98 -0.46 -16.33 -6.31
N LEU A 99 0.07 -17.51 -5.97
CA LEU A 99 -0.45 -18.79 -6.45
C LEU A 99 -1.89 -19.04 -5.96
N ILE A 100 -2.17 -18.86 -4.65
CA ILE A 100 -3.53 -19.02 -4.09
C ILE A 100 -4.51 -18.05 -4.78
N SER A 101 -4.10 -16.81 -4.98
CA SER A 101 -4.93 -15.76 -5.58
C SER A 101 -5.01 -15.83 -7.11
N GLN A 102 -4.26 -16.74 -7.76
CA GLN A 102 -4.18 -16.82 -9.22
C GLN A 102 -3.75 -15.50 -9.87
N GLY A 103 -2.69 -14.87 -9.32
CA GLY A 103 -2.08 -13.67 -9.90
C GLY A 103 -2.79 -12.36 -9.56
N ARG A 104 -3.54 -12.30 -8.46
CA ARG A 104 -4.23 -11.07 -8.02
C ARG A 104 -3.46 -10.25 -6.98
N LEU A 105 -2.29 -10.74 -6.52
CA LEU A 105 -1.50 -10.05 -5.49
C LEU A 105 -0.78 -8.83 -6.05
N LEU A 106 -0.69 -7.79 -5.24
CA LEU A 106 0.02 -6.54 -5.50
C LEU A 106 0.57 -5.98 -4.18
N ILE A 107 1.81 -5.57 -4.15
CA ILE A 107 2.43 -5.01 -2.95
C ILE A 107 2.69 -3.53 -3.14
N ALA A 108 2.06 -2.68 -2.32
CA ALA A 108 2.57 -1.33 -2.15
C ALA A 108 3.42 -1.30 -0.87
N ALA A 109 4.67 -0.93 -1.02
CA ALA A 109 5.68 -0.94 0.04
C ALA A 109 6.09 0.46 0.47
N GLY A 110 6.43 0.62 1.75
CA GLY A 110 6.91 1.87 2.30
C GLY A 110 8.15 1.68 3.19
N THR A 111 8.90 2.77 3.35
CA THR A 111 10.05 2.79 4.28
C THR A 111 9.62 2.83 5.75
N GLY A 112 8.33 3.05 6.03
CA GLY A 112 7.81 3.23 7.39
C GLY A 112 8.22 4.54 8.04
N GLY A 113 7.56 4.86 9.15
CA GLY A 113 7.83 6.05 9.95
C GLY A 113 8.85 5.80 11.07
N THR A 114 9.37 6.91 11.61
CA THR A 114 10.21 6.95 12.81
C THR A 114 9.93 8.23 13.61
N PHE A 115 8.66 8.66 13.57
CA PHE A 115 8.24 9.96 14.09
C PHE A 115 8.07 9.97 15.61
N ASN A 116 7.84 8.79 16.19
CA ASN A 116 7.67 8.61 17.63
C ASN A 116 8.47 7.39 18.13
N ASP A 117 8.48 7.19 19.44
CA ASP A 117 9.31 6.15 20.05
C ASP A 117 8.77 4.74 19.81
N GLU A 118 7.44 4.56 19.71
CA GLU A 118 6.85 3.27 19.35
C GLU A 118 7.32 2.80 17.98
N GLN A 119 7.37 3.70 17.01
CA GLN A 119 7.86 3.37 15.66
C GLN A 119 9.37 3.07 15.67
N LYS A 120 10.17 3.81 16.44
CA LYS A 120 11.60 3.51 16.58
C LYS A 120 11.82 2.14 17.23
N GLN A 121 11.04 1.84 18.29
CA GLN A 121 11.09 0.55 18.97
C GLN A 121 10.66 -0.60 18.06
N GLU A 122 9.66 -0.40 17.19
CA GLU A 122 9.25 -1.40 16.17
C GLU A 122 10.44 -1.85 15.31
N TRP A 123 11.25 -0.91 14.81
CA TRP A 123 12.45 -1.23 14.05
C TRP A 123 13.51 -1.93 14.88
N GLN A 124 13.73 -1.48 16.11
CA GLN A 124 14.71 -2.08 17.02
C GLN A 124 14.35 -3.52 17.38
N SER A 125 13.05 -3.82 17.57
CA SER A 125 12.57 -5.15 17.96
C SER A 125 12.84 -6.25 16.91
N VAL A 126 13.09 -5.85 15.66
CA VAL A 126 13.49 -6.76 14.57
C VAL A 126 14.98 -6.61 14.18
N GLY A 127 15.77 -5.93 15.02
CA GLY A 127 17.21 -5.74 14.80
C GLY A 127 17.57 -4.80 13.64
N VAL A 128 16.63 -3.95 13.19
CA VAL A 128 16.85 -3.01 12.09
C VAL A 128 17.06 -1.60 12.61
N LYS A 129 18.19 -0.98 12.29
CA LYS A 129 18.40 0.45 12.57
C LYS A 129 17.49 1.28 11.68
N ALA A 130 16.74 2.20 12.27
CA ALA A 130 15.80 3.05 11.57
C ALA A 130 16.43 3.84 10.39
N THR A 131 17.71 4.21 10.48
CA THR A 131 18.47 4.89 9.41
C THR A 131 18.75 4.00 8.20
N GLN A 132 18.70 2.68 8.35
CA GLN A 132 19.02 1.71 7.32
C GLN A 132 17.81 1.25 6.51
N ARG A 133 16.57 1.55 6.97
CA ARG A 133 15.32 1.00 6.42
C ARG A 133 15.11 1.27 4.93
N ALA A 134 15.54 2.44 4.43
CA ALA A 134 15.37 2.79 3.03
C ALA A 134 16.30 1.98 2.12
N ARG A 135 17.58 1.86 2.48
CA ARG A 135 18.55 1.06 1.72
C ARG A 135 18.20 -0.42 1.79
N ARG A 136 17.81 -0.90 2.97
CA ARG A 136 17.35 -2.28 3.17
C ARG A 136 16.14 -2.60 2.28
N LEU A 137 15.17 -1.67 2.15
CA LEU A 137 14.02 -1.82 1.25
C LEU A 137 14.46 -1.93 -0.22
N GLU A 138 15.41 -1.11 -0.67
CA GLU A 138 15.95 -1.17 -2.03
C GLU A 138 16.57 -2.53 -2.37
N GLU A 139 17.37 -3.06 -1.47
CA GLU A 139 17.99 -4.38 -1.64
C GLU A 139 16.93 -5.50 -1.66
N MET A 140 15.94 -5.42 -0.76
CA MET A 140 14.84 -6.39 -0.72
C MET A 140 14.01 -6.41 -2.00
N ILE A 141 13.72 -5.25 -2.59
CA ILE A 141 12.95 -5.20 -3.85
C ILE A 141 13.68 -5.94 -4.96
N GLN A 142 14.99 -5.71 -5.10
CA GLN A 142 15.81 -6.35 -6.13
C GLN A 142 15.82 -7.87 -5.95
N ILE A 143 16.08 -8.34 -4.73
CA ILE A 143 16.11 -9.77 -4.39
C ILE A 143 14.73 -10.41 -4.65
N ILE A 144 13.66 -9.82 -4.12
CA ILE A 144 12.31 -10.38 -4.21
C ILE A 144 11.82 -10.42 -5.65
N LYS A 145 12.08 -9.37 -6.45
CA LYS A 145 11.69 -9.37 -7.86
C LYS A 145 12.38 -10.48 -8.64
N GLY A 146 13.67 -10.72 -8.43
CA GLY A 146 14.37 -11.85 -9.06
C GLY A 146 13.79 -13.21 -8.64
N LEU A 147 13.64 -13.44 -7.35
CA LEU A 147 13.12 -14.69 -6.81
C LEU A 147 11.67 -14.97 -7.27
N ASN A 148 10.81 -13.95 -7.27
CA ASN A 148 9.40 -14.09 -7.69
C ASN A 148 9.25 -14.33 -9.20
N ARG A 149 10.23 -13.93 -10.03
CA ARG A 149 10.31 -14.33 -11.45
C ARG A 149 10.83 -15.76 -11.65
N GLY A 150 11.31 -16.40 -10.58
CA GLY A 150 11.92 -17.73 -10.64
C GLY A 150 13.36 -17.71 -11.12
N GLU A 151 14.02 -16.56 -11.04
CA GLU A 151 15.44 -16.44 -11.39
C GLU A 151 16.34 -17.03 -10.31
N GLN A 152 17.52 -17.48 -10.70
CA GLN A 152 18.61 -17.77 -9.75
C GLN A 152 19.24 -16.42 -9.34
N VAL A 153 19.15 -16.10 -8.06
CA VAL A 153 19.57 -14.81 -7.52
C VAL A 153 20.87 -14.95 -6.75
N SER A 154 21.90 -14.21 -7.18
CA SER A 154 23.06 -13.90 -6.37
C SER A 154 23.04 -12.39 -6.07
N PHE A 155 23.27 -12.00 -4.84
CA PHE A 155 23.17 -10.62 -4.39
C PHE A 155 24.24 -10.32 -3.34
N GLN A 156 24.95 -9.20 -3.53
CA GLN A 156 25.92 -8.67 -2.59
C GLN A 156 25.56 -7.22 -2.27
N GLY A 157 24.95 -6.99 -1.11
CA GLY A 157 24.50 -5.69 -0.64
C GLY A 157 25.09 -5.28 0.70
N SER A 158 24.56 -4.20 1.25
CA SER A 158 24.94 -3.72 2.59
C SER A 158 24.22 -4.45 3.71
N HIS A 159 23.10 -5.10 3.41
CA HIS A 159 22.19 -5.73 4.38
C HIS A 159 21.95 -7.21 4.09
N PHE A 160 22.11 -7.60 2.85
CA PHE A 160 21.87 -8.99 2.43
C PHE A 160 22.98 -9.46 1.51
N GLU A 161 23.34 -10.72 1.71
CA GLU A 161 24.26 -11.45 0.87
C GLU A 161 23.66 -12.84 0.60
N MET A 162 23.70 -13.27 -0.65
CA MET A 162 23.27 -14.59 -1.05
C MET A 162 23.89 -15.01 -2.36
N GLU A 163 24.07 -16.30 -2.55
CA GLU A 163 24.66 -16.87 -3.74
C GLU A 163 23.76 -17.96 -4.32
N SER A 164 23.45 -17.82 -5.61
CA SER A 164 22.76 -18.85 -6.41
C SER A 164 21.44 -19.36 -5.83
N VAL A 165 20.67 -18.49 -5.15
CA VAL A 165 19.40 -18.86 -4.53
C VAL A 165 18.29 -18.93 -5.57
N VAL A 166 17.56 -20.04 -5.60
CA VAL A 166 16.34 -20.23 -6.38
C VAL A 166 15.19 -20.49 -5.40
N MET A 167 14.01 -19.95 -5.69
CA MET A 167 12.84 -20.10 -4.83
C MET A 167 11.61 -20.61 -5.56
N LEU A 168 10.87 -21.50 -4.89
CA LEU A 168 9.56 -21.98 -5.30
C LEU A 168 8.57 -21.88 -4.12
N PRO A 169 7.28 -21.59 -4.40
CA PRO A 169 6.75 -21.26 -5.72
C PRO A 169 7.21 -19.88 -6.18
N LYS A 170 7.41 -19.70 -7.48
CA LYS A 170 7.51 -18.38 -8.09
C LYS A 170 6.12 -17.77 -8.27
N SER A 171 6.04 -16.48 -8.55
CA SER A 171 4.80 -15.80 -8.92
C SER A 171 4.21 -16.42 -10.21
N VAL A 172 2.88 -16.43 -10.30
CA VAL A 172 2.16 -16.80 -11.52
C VAL A 172 1.98 -15.61 -12.46
N GLN A 173 2.26 -14.40 -11.99
CA GLN A 173 2.23 -13.18 -12.80
C GLN A 173 3.51 -13.06 -13.63
N ASP A 174 3.36 -12.68 -14.90
CA ASP A 174 4.51 -12.34 -15.74
C ASP A 174 5.28 -11.15 -15.12
N GLY A 175 6.58 -11.31 -14.93
CA GLY A 175 7.42 -10.30 -14.28
C GLY A 175 7.44 -10.34 -12.74
N GLY A 176 6.72 -11.27 -12.11
CA GLY A 176 6.63 -11.41 -10.65
C GLY A 176 5.49 -10.60 -10.03
N VAL A 177 5.34 -10.67 -8.70
CA VAL A 177 4.36 -9.85 -7.97
C VAL A 177 4.70 -8.37 -8.13
N PRO A 178 3.79 -7.52 -8.63
CA PRO A 178 4.05 -6.09 -8.79
C PRO A 178 4.32 -5.41 -7.44
N ILE A 179 5.31 -4.51 -7.41
CA ILE A 179 5.69 -3.75 -6.22
C ILE A 179 5.58 -2.26 -6.51
N LEU A 180 4.63 -1.59 -5.87
CA LEU A 180 4.54 -0.13 -5.84
C LEU A 180 5.31 0.42 -4.65
N LEU A 181 5.77 1.67 -4.74
CA LEU A 181 6.42 2.35 -3.61
C LEU A 181 5.64 3.58 -3.14
N ALA A 182 5.64 3.77 -1.81
CA ALA A 182 5.10 4.98 -1.20
C ALA A 182 5.96 6.20 -1.58
N CYS A 183 5.36 7.14 -2.29
CA CYS A 183 5.96 8.40 -2.71
C CYS A 183 4.99 9.55 -2.43
N HIS A 184 5.53 10.72 -2.05
CA HIS A 184 4.75 11.90 -1.73
C HIS A 184 5.29 13.13 -2.42
N GLY A 185 4.46 13.87 -3.15
CA GLY A 185 4.83 15.06 -3.90
C GLY A 185 5.41 16.18 -3.04
N ARG A 186 4.97 16.29 -1.79
CA ARG A 186 5.37 17.29 -0.80
C ARG A 186 6.48 16.85 0.16
N SER A 187 6.96 15.61 0.06
CA SER A 187 7.99 15.09 0.98
C SER A 187 9.33 15.79 0.80
N GLN A 188 10.01 16.08 1.90
CA GLN A 188 11.40 16.58 1.86
C GLN A 188 12.38 15.56 1.25
N VAL A 189 12.03 14.27 1.28
CA VAL A 189 12.79 13.18 0.65
C VAL A 189 12.17 12.73 -0.67
N ARG A 190 11.34 13.57 -1.29
CA ARG A 190 10.61 13.28 -2.53
C ARG A 190 11.53 12.75 -3.62
N GLU A 191 12.66 13.43 -3.85
CA GLU A 191 13.59 13.03 -4.91
C GLU A 191 14.11 11.61 -4.70
N ALA A 192 14.54 11.26 -3.50
CA ALA A 192 15.01 9.91 -3.18
C ALA A 192 13.90 8.86 -3.31
N GLN A 193 12.64 9.22 -2.99
CA GLN A 193 11.50 8.33 -3.15
C GLN A 193 11.21 8.05 -4.63
N ILE A 194 11.16 9.09 -5.46
CA ILE A 194 10.89 8.96 -6.90
C ILE A 194 12.01 8.21 -7.61
N GLN A 195 13.27 8.54 -7.35
CA GLN A 195 14.41 7.85 -7.94
C GLN A 195 14.40 6.35 -7.63
N ARG A 196 14.06 6.00 -6.39
CA ARG A 196 13.89 4.60 -5.99
C ARG A 196 12.76 3.92 -6.74
N ALA A 197 11.60 4.58 -6.84
CA ALA A 197 10.45 4.05 -7.54
C ALA A 197 10.72 3.89 -9.04
N ALA A 198 11.28 4.90 -9.68
CA ALA A 198 11.64 4.87 -11.09
C ALA A 198 12.61 3.74 -11.46
N ARG A 199 13.55 3.44 -10.56
CA ARG A 199 14.52 2.36 -10.76
C ARG A 199 13.96 0.97 -10.54
N TRP A 200 13.19 0.78 -9.46
CA TRP A 200 12.97 -0.57 -8.92
C TRP A 200 11.50 -0.98 -8.83
N ALA A 201 10.56 -0.01 -8.77
CA ALA A 201 9.15 -0.31 -8.57
C ALA A 201 8.38 -0.45 -9.89
N ASP A 202 7.17 -0.98 -9.80
CA ASP A 202 6.22 -1.08 -10.92
C ASP A 202 5.20 0.07 -10.88
N GLY A 203 5.35 0.98 -9.92
CA GLY A 203 4.52 2.17 -9.76
C GLY A 203 4.66 2.80 -8.39
N ILE A 204 3.72 3.68 -8.07
CA ILE A 204 3.67 4.39 -6.79
C ILE A 204 2.29 4.32 -6.14
N ILE A 205 2.31 4.51 -4.80
CA ILE A 205 1.13 4.86 -4.01
C ILE A 205 1.40 6.15 -3.27
N SER A 206 0.46 7.10 -3.34
CA SER A 206 0.52 8.35 -2.57
C SER A 206 -0.67 8.50 -1.65
N ILE A 207 -0.48 9.25 -0.58
CA ILE A 207 -1.52 9.61 0.39
C ILE A 207 -1.39 11.09 0.75
N SER A 208 -2.52 11.79 0.89
CA SER A 208 -2.60 13.19 1.33
C SER A 208 -1.88 14.24 0.45
N ASP A 209 -1.37 13.90 -0.72
CA ASP A 209 -0.98 14.89 -1.71
C ASP A 209 -2.22 15.52 -2.34
N THR A 210 -2.16 16.81 -2.66
CA THR A 210 -3.21 17.47 -3.44
C THR A 210 -3.22 16.95 -4.88
N PRO A 211 -4.31 17.11 -5.65
CA PRO A 211 -4.34 16.69 -7.04
C PRO A 211 -3.21 17.28 -7.90
N ASN A 212 -2.77 18.51 -7.63
CA ASN A 212 -1.64 19.13 -8.33
C ASN A 212 -0.29 18.54 -7.96
N GLU A 213 -0.03 18.34 -6.67
CA GLU A 213 1.17 17.66 -6.17
C GLU A 213 1.26 16.22 -6.74
N TYR A 214 0.14 15.52 -6.73
CA TYR A 214 0.05 14.16 -7.27
C TYR A 214 0.29 14.11 -8.79
N ARG A 215 -0.29 15.04 -9.55
CA ARG A 215 -0.05 15.14 -11.01
C ARG A 215 1.43 15.32 -11.33
N GLN A 216 2.09 16.22 -10.59
CA GLN A 216 3.53 16.44 -10.77
C GLN A 216 4.34 15.21 -10.39
N LEU A 217 3.97 14.54 -9.29
CA LEU A 217 4.62 13.31 -8.83
C LEU A 217 4.55 12.19 -9.90
N VAL A 218 3.37 11.96 -10.48
CA VAL A 218 3.16 10.94 -11.53
C VAL A 218 3.93 11.29 -12.81
N ARG A 219 3.94 12.57 -13.21
CA ARG A 219 4.70 13.03 -14.38
C ARG A 219 6.20 12.76 -14.21
N ASP A 220 6.74 13.19 -13.08
CA ASP A 220 8.19 13.07 -12.81
C ASP A 220 8.59 11.60 -12.68
N LEU A 221 7.77 10.77 -12.02
CA LEU A 221 8.01 9.32 -11.96
C LEU A 221 8.15 8.70 -13.35
N ARG A 222 7.19 9.00 -14.23
CA ARG A 222 7.15 8.44 -15.59
C ARG A 222 8.32 8.90 -16.44
N ALA A 223 8.73 10.17 -16.32
CA ALA A 223 9.92 10.70 -16.98
C ALA A 223 11.19 9.99 -16.51
N LEU A 224 11.42 9.94 -15.18
CA LEU A 224 12.58 9.28 -14.59
C LEU A 224 12.63 7.77 -14.90
N ALA A 225 11.49 7.08 -14.94
CA ALA A 225 11.46 5.68 -15.34
C ALA A 225 11.95 5.51 -16.79
N SER A 226 11.54 6.41 -17.69
CA SER A 226 12.03 6.41 -19.09
C SER A 226 13.53 6.71 -19.16
N ASP A 227 14.05 7.62 -18.35
CA ASP A 227 15.49 7.92 -18.27
C ASP A 227 16.30 6.69 -17.79
N HIS A 228 15.68 5.82 -17.00
CA HIS A 228 16.23 4.51 -16.59
C HIS A 228 15.98 3.38 -17.59
N GLY A 229 15.50 3.68 -18.81
CA GLY A 229 15.24 2.68 -19.86
C GLY A 229 14.00 1.80 -19.60
N ARG A 230 13.10 2.23 -18.71
CA ARG A 230 11.85 1.52 -18.39
C ARG A 230 10.65 2.18 -19.09
N ASP A 231 9.58 1.43 -19.31
CA ASP A 231 8.34 2.03 -19.83
C ASP A 231 7.66 2.88 -18.74
N GLY A 232 7.84 4.19 -18.83
CA GLY A 232 7.21 5.13 -17.90
C GLY A 232 5.68 5.10 -17.94
N LYS A 233 5.06 4.67 -19.06
CA LYS A 233 3.60 4.55 -19.15
C LYS A 233 3.06 3.32 -18.42
N ALA A 234 3.89 2.29 -18.25
CA ALA A 234 3.54 1.10 -17.49
C ALA A 234 3.62 1.30 -15.97
N MET A 235 4.14 2.46 -15.48
CA MET A 235 4.20 2.77 -14.06
C MET A 235 2.81 3.01 -13.48
N GLU A 236 2.30 2.07 -12.67
CA GLU A 236 0.99 2.18 -12.02
C GLU A 236 0.97 3.35 -11.03
N ALA A 237 -0.05 4.20 -11.13
CA ALA A 237 -0.23 5.36 -10.27
C ALA A 237 -1.46 5.18 -9.37
N THR A 238 -1.22 4.96 -8.07
CA THR A 238 -2.27 4.69 -7.08
C THR A 238 -2.39 5.85 -6.09
N MET A 239 -3.61 6.31 -5.85
CA MET A 239 -3.93 7.31 -4.83
C MET A 239 -4.74 6.70 -3.69
N TYR A 240 -4.37 6.98 -2.46
CA TYR A 240 -5.03 6.52 -1.25
C TYR A 240 -5.72 7.68 -0.55
N LEU A 241 -7.05 7.65 -0.48
CA LEU A 241 -7.90 8.66 0.14
C LEU A 241 -8.48 8.17 1.46
N THR A 242 -8.61 9.09 2.41
CA THR A 242 -9.41 8.88 3.62
C THR A 242 -10.68 9.70 3.48
N VAL A 243 -11.83 9.05 3.55
CA VAL A 243 -13.15 9.68 3.34
C VAL A 243 -14.07 9.45 4.53
N ASN A 244 -15.07 10.31 4.68
CA ASN A 244 -16.25 10.05 5.51
C ASN A 244 -17.47 10.43 4.67
N LEU A 245 -18.44 9.53 4.58
CA LEU A 245 -19.66 9.71 3.82
C LEU A 245 -20.80 10.05 4.77
N ASN A 246 -21.31 11.28 4.68
CA ASN A 246 -22.51 11.75 5.38
C ASN A 246 -23.13 12.90 4.60
N GLU A 247 -24.43 12.95 4.46
CA GLU A 247 -25.14 14.07 3.80
C GLU A 247 -24.90 15.39 4.54
N ASP A 248 -24.68 15.36 5.86
CA ASP A 248 -24.31 16.51 6.68
C ASP A 248 -22.77 16.63 6.71
N PHE A 249 -22.25 17.64 6.04
CA PHE A 249 -20.83 17.94 5.99
C PHE A 249 -20.19 18.15 7.38
N GLY A 250 -20.92 18.82 8.30
CA GLY A 250 -20.44 19.08 9.66
C GLY A 250 -20.26 17.76 10.45
N LYS A 251 -21.23 16.86 10.34
CA LYS A 251 -21.16 15.53 10.96
C LYS A 251 -20.03 14.71 10.35
N ALA A 252 -19.92 14.67 9.01
CA ALA A 252 -18.84 13.96 8.32
C ALA A 252 -17.46 14.41 8.79
N THR A 253 -17.25 15.72 8.89
CA THR A 253 -15.98 16.30 9.31
C THR A 253 -15.67 15.98 10.77
N THR A 254 -16.63 16.20 11.67
CA THR A 254 -16.46 15.96 13.12
C THR A 254 -16.15 14.47 13.41
N GLU A 255 -16.88 13.56 12.78
CA GLU A 255 -16.65 12.13 12.94
C GLU A 255 -15.27 11.72 12.40
N ALA A 256 -14.92 12.19 11.19
CA ALA A 256 -13.64 11.90 10.57
C ALA A 256 -12.46 12.41 11.41
N GLU A 257 -12.55 13.62 11.97
CA GLU A 257 -11.51 14.17 12.85
C GLU A 257 -11.34 13.35 14.12
N LYS A 258 -12.45 12.98 14.76
CA LYS A 258 -12.44 12.10 15.94
C LYS A 258 -11.82 10.73 15.62
N TRP A 259 -12.20 10.15 14.50
CA TRP A 259 -11.67 8.87 14.04
C TRP A 259 -10.17 8.96 13.76
N LEU A 260 -9.72 10.00 13.02
CA LEU A 260 -8.31 10.22 12.69
C LEU A 260 -7.46 10.42 13.95
N LEU A 261 -7.98 11.16 14.93
CA LEU A 261 -7.31 11.34 16.22
C LEU A 261 -7.15 10.00 16.96
N GLY A 262 -8.19 9.20 17.04
CA GLY A 262 -8.13 7.85 17.62
C GLY A 262 -7.19 6.91 16.89
N TYR A 263 -7.20 6.98 15.55
CA TYR A 263 -6.40 6.09 14.72
C TYR A 263 -4.90 6.45 14.70
N TYR A 264 -4.55 7.73 14.67
CA TYR A 264 -3.15 8.19 14.54
C TYR A 264 -2.58 8.80 15.84
N GLY A 265 -3.41 9.13 16.81
CA GLY A 265 -3.02 9.89 17.99
C GLY A 265 -2.88 11.39 17.73
N ALA A 266 -2.95 11.84 16.50
CA ALA A 266 -2.89 13.23 16.07
C ALA A 266 -3.46 13.40 14.66
N ASN A 267 -3.97 14.59 14.34
CA ASN A 267 -4.32 14.98 12.98
C ASN A 267 -3.06 15.50 12.26
N ILE A 268 -2.24 14.55 11.76
CA ILE A 268 -0.90 14.83 11.21
C ILE A 268 -0.91 15.55 9.86
N TRP A 269 -2.04 15.58 9.15
CA TRP A 269 -2.14 16.19 7.82
C TRP A 269 -3.20 17.28 7.72
N GLY A 270 -3.92 17.59 8.84
CA GLY A 270 -4.91 18.65 8.90
C GLY A 270 -5.97 18.52 7.78
N ASN A 271 -6.21 19.59 7.06
CA ASN A 271 -7.18 19.68 5.97
C ASN A 271 -6.76 18.99 4.64
N ARG A 272 -5.64 18.27 4.62
CA ARG A 272 -5.26 17.39 3.50
C ARG A 272 -5.99 16.04 3.54
N TRP A 273 -6.64 15.72 4.66
CA TRP A 273 -7.54 14.60 4.74
C TRP A 273 -8.85 14.88 3.98
N GLY A 274 -9.55 13.86 3.69
CA GLY A 274 -10.82 13.92 2.98
C GLY A 274 -10.71 13.41 1.55
N PRO A 275 -11.82 13.51 0.81
CA PRO A 275 -13.00 14.33 1.09
C PRO A 275 -13.91 13.77 2.19
N PHE A 276 -14.56 14.68 2.93
CA PHE A 276 -15.64 14.38 3.87
C PHE A 276 -16.93 15.03 3.38
N GLY A 277 -18.08 14.37 3.56
CA GLY A 277 -19.38 14.85 3.14
C GLY A 277 -20.17 13.87 2.28
N ASP A 278 -21.05 14.37 1.43
CA ASP A 278 -21.92 13.59 0.58
C ASP A 278 -21.17 12.81 -0.54
N SER A 279 -21.88 11.94 -1.22
CA SER A 279 -21.31 11.12 -2.29
C SER A 279 -20.85 11.92 -3.49
N SER A 280 -21.44 13.09 -3.76
CA SER A 280 -21.07 13.96 -4.87
C SER A 280 -19.69 14.55 -4.64
N ARG A 281 -19.44 15.06 -3.45
CA ARG A 281 -18.14 15.60 -3.03
C ARG A 281 -17.01 14.57 -3.09
N VAL A 282 -17.32 13.34 -2.68
CA VAL A 282 -16.34 12.22 -2.77
C VAL A 282 -16.05 11.87 -4.23
N LYS A 283 -17.08 11.81 -5.08
CA LYS A 283 -16.91 11.56 -6.53
C LYS A 283 -16.10 12.65 -7.23
N GLU A 284 -16.35 13.92 -6.94
CA GLU A 284 -15.59 15.04 -7.48
C GLU A 284 -14.11 14.94 -7.14
N ARG A 285 -13.77 14.67 -5.88
CA ARG A 285 -12.38 14.52 -5.45
C ARG A 285 -11.69 13.31 -6.11
N ILE A 286 -12.38 12.20 -6.26
CA ILE A 286 -11.86 11.04 -7.01
C ILE A 286 -11.60 11.44 -8.46
N ALA A 287 -12.54 12.16 -9.11
CA ALA A 287 -12.37 12.61 -10.49
C ALA A 287 -11.17 13.56 -10.66
N GLU A 288 -10.90 14.44 -9.69
CA GLU A 288 -9.71 15.29 -9.69
C GLU A 288 -8.39 14.48 -9.69
N TYR A 289 -8.32 13.40 -8.90
CA TYR A 289 -7.14 12.52 -8.90
C TYR A 289 -7.03 11.68 -10.16
N VAL A 290 -8.15 11.23 -10.72
CA VAL A 290 -8.17 10.57 -12.04
C VAL A 290 -7.62 11.51 -13.12
N ALA A 291 -8.09 12.77 -13.14
CA ALA A 291 -7.57 13.81 -14.04
C ALA A 291 -6.09 14.16 -13.76
N ALA A 292 -5.60 13.89 -12.55
CA ALA A 292 -4.21 14.04 -12.16
C ALA A 292 -3.35 12.82 -12.51
N GLY A 293 -3.94 11.74 -13.04
CA GLY A 293 -3.25 10.55 -13.52
C GLY A 293 -3.38 9.31 -12.63
N ALA A 294 -4.28 9.30 -11.64
CA ALA A 294 -4.55 8.10 -10.84
C ALA A 294 -5.28 7.04 -11.68
N GLU A 295 -4.73 5.84 -11.69
CA GLU A 295 -5.32 4.66 -12.32
C GLU A 295 -6.11 3.83 -11.32
N THR A 296 -5.63 3.81 -10.07
CA THR A 296 -6.30 3.17 -8.93
C THR A 296 -6.50 4.20 -7.82
N VAL A 297 -7.71 4.24 -7.25
CA VAL A 297 -8.02 5.03 -6.05
C VAL A 297 -8.46 4.08 -4.95
N ILE A 298 -7.73 4.10 -3.83
CA ILE A 298 -8.06 3.33 -2.63
C ILE A 298 -8.80 4.25 -1.67
N VAL A 299 -9.92 3.80 -1.17
CA VAL A 299 -10.73 4.52 -0.19
C VAL A 299 -10.62 3.86 1.18
N ARG A 300 -10.33 4.65 2.20
CA ARG A 300 -10.45 4.27 3.61
C ARG A 300 -11.57 5.09 4.24
N PHE A 301 -12.48 4.44 4.92
CA PHE A 301 -13.51 5.13 5.66
C PHE A 301 -12.99 5.55 7.05
N ALA A 302 -13.08 6.86 7.34
CA ALA A 302 -12.84 7.44 8.65
C ALA A 302 -14.19 7.55 9.37
N SER A 303 -14.82 6.40 9.64
CA SER A 303 -16.11 6.27 10.31
C SER A 303 -16.02 5.20 11.40
N PHE A 304 -16.92 5.29 12.38
CA PHE A 304 -17.10 4.30 13.44
C PHE A 304 -18.23 3.31 13.10
N GLU A 305 -19.00 3.57 12.03
CA GLU A 305 -20.10 2.74 11.54
C GLU A 305 -19.68 1.81 10.41
#